data_c02889b9bab6989401fe1770fca31ce5
#
_entry.id   c02889b9bab6989401fe1770fca31ce5
#
_cell.length_a   1.000
_cell.length_b   1.000
_cell.length_c   1.000
_cell.angle_alpha   90.00
_cell.angle_beta   90.00
_cell.angle_gamma   90.00
#
_symmetry.space_group_name_H-M   'P 1'
#
loop_
_entity.id
_entity.type
_entity.pdbx_description
1 polymer ?
#
loop_
_entity_poly.entity_id
_entity_poly.type
_entity_poly.pdbx_seq_one_letter_code
_entity_poly.pdbx_strand_id
1 'polypeptide(L)'
;PNVWPTPEPATSHLHRGSAGSRITLPVVPTQGSATPPTFLPSPIQRERHALRAQPPTWEIINDALTRRATVRLHEEDEGRINATTVVFRDFDLTTTVDADDPAHATAYGRHSTIIRRPGAETTAISSVLIEAAATHFHVTINLELQVNGLQHHTRQWVQSVPRILL
;
A
#
# COMPACT_ATOMS: atom_id res chain seq x y z
N PRO A 1 2.53 28.92 5.97
CA PRO A 1 3.09 27.59 5.80
C PRO A 1 3.72 27.17 7.10
N ASN A 2 3.06 26.26 7.84
CA ASN A 2 3.59 25.72 9.08
C ASN A 2 4.61 24.65 8.70
N VAL A 3 5.88 25.01 8.79
CA VAL A 3 6.98 24.05 8.69
C VAL A 3 7.06 23.35 10.05
N TRP A 4 6.73 22.07 10.10
CA TRP A 4 7.01 21.24 11.26
C TRP A 4 8.53 21.14 11.42
N PRO A 5 9.08 21.42 12.62
CA PRO A 5 10.48 21.12 12.87
C PRO A 5 10.67 19.61 12.75
N THR A 6 11.39 19.17 11.74
CA THR A 6 11.88 17.80 11.67
C THR A 6 12.86 17.62 12.83
N PRO A 7 12.62 16.70 13.77
CA PRO A 7 13.62 16.36 14.76
C PRO A 7 14.87 15.86 14.03
N GLU A 8 16.04 16.26 14.52
CA GLU A 8 17.29 15.72 14.01
C GLU A 8 17.23 14.18 14.00
N PRO A 9 17.75 13.51 12.97
CA PRO A 9 17.68 12.07 12.89
C PRO A 9 18.38 11.45 14.11
N ALA A 10 17.62 10.80 14.97
CA ALA A 10 18.15 10.08 16.09
C ALA A 10 18.93 8.87 15.58
N THR A 11 20.24 8.88 15.79
CA THR A 11 21.10 7.77 15.38
C THR A 11 20.94 6.63 16.39
N SER A 12 20.38 5.50 15.96
CA SER A 12 20.37 4.29 16.77
C SER A 12 21.65 3.49 16.50
N HIS A 13 22.37 3.11 17.57
CA HIS A 13 23.58 2.30 17.48
C HIS A 13 23.32 0.89 17.97
N LEU A 14 23.68 -0.11 17.16
CA LEU A 14 23.69 -1.51 17.57
C LEU A 14 25.10 -1.86 18.03
N HIS A 15 25.29 -2.15 19.32
CA HIS A 15 26.54 -2.61 19.89
C HIS A 15 26.55 -4.12 20.07
N ARG A 16 27.52 -4.81 19.49
CA ARG A 16 27.77 -6.23 19.68
C ARG A 16 29.04 -6.38 20.50
N GLY A 17 28.92 -6.81 21.74
CA GLY A 17 30.07 -6.99 22.65
C GLY A 17 29.93 -8.23 23.55
N SER A 18 30.98 -8.57 24.28
CA SER A 18 31.04 -9.74 25.18
C SER A 18 30.02 -9.74 26.32
N ALA A 19 29.31 -8.63 26.54
CA ALA A 19 28.27 -8.47 27.57
C ALA A 19 26.84 -8.63 27.03
N GLY A 20 26.66 -9.15 25.81
CA GLY A 20 25.36 -9.30 25.16
C GLY A 20 25.05 -8.17 24.14
N SER A 21 24.07 -8.43 23.30
CA SER A 21 23.58 -7.44 22.33
C SER A 21 22.58 -6.51 23.02
N ARG A 22 22.73 -5.21 22.83
CA ARG A 22 21.79 -4.21 23.33
C ARG A 22 21.47 -3.20 22.23
N ILE A 23 20.22 -2.74 22.23
CA ILE A 23 19.77 -1.63 21.40
C ILE A 23 19.63 -0.43 22.32
N THR A 24 20.35 0.64 22.02
CA THR A 24 20.18 1.91 22.71
C THR A 24 19.21 2.76 21.89
N LEU A 25 18.04 3.03 22.43
CA LEU A 25 17.07 3.93 21.81
C LEU A 25 17.35 5.37 22.29
N PRO A 26 17.24 6.37 21.43
CA PRO A 26 17.33 7.77 21.86
C PRO A 26 16.18 8.07 22.81
N VAL A 27 16.51 8.59 23.98
CA VAL A 27 15.52 9.11 24.91
C VAL A 27 15.17 10.52 24.40
N VAL A 28 13.93 10.71 23.96
CA VAL A 28 13.41 12.03 23.69
C VAL A 28 13.28 12.73 25.03
N PRO A 29 14.05 13.81 25.31
CA PRO A 29 13.88 14.56 26.53
C PRO A 29 12.44 15.08 26.58
N THR A 30 11.74 14.79 27.64
CA THR A 30 10.42 15.35 27.93
C THR A 30 10.58 16.83 28.30
N GLN A 31 10.89 17.65 27.32
CA GLN A 31 10.87 19.09 27.47
C GLN A 31 9.42 19.56 27.33
N GLY A 32 8.85 19.87 28.50
CA GLY A 32 7.59 20.57 28.60
C GLY A 32 6.37 19.72 28.19
N SER A 33 5.35 19.81 28.96
CA SER A 33 4.01 19.37 28.57
C SER A 33 3.53 20.20 27.38
N ALA A 34 3.94 19.84 26.18
CA ALA A 34 3.30 20.37 24.98
C ALA A 34 1.85 19.90 25.04
N THR A 35 0.93 20.81 25.24
CA THR A 35 -0.49 20.51 25.13
C THR A 35 -0.72 19.89 23.75
N PRO A 36 -1.26 18.67 23.66
CA PRO A 36 -1.52 18.06 22.37
C PRO A 36 -2.35 19.01 21.51
N PRO A 37 -2.06 19.15 20.21
CA PRO A 37 -2.85 20.01 19.35
C PRO A 37 -4.31 19.53 19.35
N THR A 38 -5.23 20.44 19.61
CA THR A 38 -6.67 20.15 19.52
C THR A 38 -7.09 20.32 18.06
N PHE A 39 -7.51 19.24 17.45
CA PHE A 39 -8.06 19.28 16.09
C PHE A 39 -9.55 19.54 16.16
N LEU A 40 -10.02 20.56 15.45
CA LEU A 40 -11.46 20.73 15.24
C LEU A 40 -11.99 19.58 14.38
N PRO A 41 -13.21 19.10 14.64
CA PRO A 41 -13.86 18.14 13.75
C PRO A 41 -13.85 18.67 12.32
N SER A 42 -13.62 17.79 11.34
CA SER A 42 -13.70 18.19 9.94
C SER A 42 -15.08 18.78 9.64
N PRO A 43 -15.17 19.98 9.03
CA PRO A 43 -16.47 20.53 8.63
C PRO A 43 -17.15 19.69 7.56
N ILE A 44 -16.42 18.77 6.94
CA ILE A 44 -16.95 17.81 5.97
C ILE A 44 -17.12 16.47 6.70
N GLN A 45 -18.26 16.27 7.33
CA GLN A 45 -18.69 14.93 7.75
C GLN A 45 -19.10 14.17 6.48
N ARG A 46 -18.20 13.38 5.96
CA ARG A 46 -18.52 12.43 4.90
C ARG A 46 -19.15 11.21 5.59
N GLU A 47 -20.46 11.20 5.69
CA GLU A 47 -21.19 9.98 6.03
C GLU A 47 -20.98 8.98 4.89
N ARG A 48 -20.01 8.10 5.07
CA ARG A 48 -19.80 6.99 4.17
C ARG A 48 -20.63 5.83 4.68
N HIS A 49 -21.75 5.57 4.01
CA HIS A 49 -22.55 4.40 4.31
C HIS A 49 -22.00 3.21 3.54
N ALA A 50 -21.45 2.24 4.27
CA ALA A 50 -21.10 0.95 3.68
C ALA A 50 -22.38 0.26 3.20
N LEU A 51 -22.45 -0.08 1.92
CA LEU A 51 -23.53 -0.88 1.33
C LEU A 51 -23.16 -2.35 1.38
N ARG A 52 -21.91 -2.66 1.12
CA ARG A 52 -21.33 -3.98 1.20
C ARG A 52 -19.88 -3.84 1.64
N ALA A 53 -19.50 -4.57 2.66
CA ALA A 53 -18.11 -4.72 3.06
C ALA A 53 -17.92 -6.17 3.49
N GLN A 54 -16.90 -6.81 2.93
CA GLN A 54 -16.47 -8.12 3.40
C GLN A 54 -15.17 -7.94 4.18
N PRO A 55 -14.91 -8.75 5.20
CA PRO A 55 -13.61 -8.76 5.84
C PRO A 55 -12.53 -9.02 4.78
N PRO A 56 -11.41 -8.31 4.81
CA PRO A 56 -10.32 -8.58 3.89
C PRO A 56 -9.82 -10.02 4.09
N THR A 57 -9.55 -10.69 3.00
CA THR A 57 -8.89 -12.00 3.02
C THR A 57 -7.38 -11.76 3.07
N TRP A 58 -6.72 -12.38 4.04
CA TRP A 58 -5.27 -12.38 4.15
C TRP A 58 -4.79 -13.81 4.31
N GLU A 59 -4.06 -14.30 3.32
CA GLU A 59 -3.59 -15.68 3.26
C GLU A 59 -2.07 -15.71 3.15
N ILE A 60 -1.46 -16.62 3.92
CA ILE A 60 -0.05 -16.97 3.77
C ILE A 60 0.00 -18.43 3.39
N ILE A 61 0.50 -18.72 2.21
CA ILE A 61 0.60 -20.06 1.63
C ILE A 61 2.08 -20.44 1.56
N ASN A 62 2.44 -21.52 2.27
CA ASN A 62 3.77 -22.10 2.18
C ASN A 62 3.67 -23.43 1.44
N ASP A 63 4.19 -23.48 0.23
CA ASP A 63 4.29 -24.71 -0.55
C ASP A 63 5.62 -25.40 -0.25
N ALA A 64 5.54 -26.51 0.46
CA ALA A 64 6.72 -27.28 0.87
C ALA A 64 7.40 -28.02 -0.32
N LEU A 65 6.65 -28.32 -1.38
CA LEU A 65 7.18 -29.03 -2.55
C LEU A 65 7.96 -28.07 -3.47
N THR A 66 7.41 -26.91 -3.73
CA THR A 66 8.06 -25.88 -4.55
C THR A 66 8.93 -24.94 -3.72
N ARG A 67 8.89 -25.05 -2.39
CA ARG A 67 9.58 -24.17 -1.44
C ARG A 67 9.26 -22.69 -1.65
N ARG A 68 8.02 -22.40 -2.01
CA ARG A 68 7.50 -21.05 -2.24
C ARG A 68 6.65 -20.56 -1.09
N ALA A 69 6.87 -19.33 -0.69
CA ALA A 69 5.96 -18.58 0.17
C ALA A 69 5.19 -17.55 -0.66
N THR A 70 3.87 -17.58 -0.53
CA THR A 70 2.97 -16.64 -1.20
C THR A 70 2.10 -15.95 -0.18
N VAL A 71 2.00 -14.62 -0.26
CA VAL A 71 1.03 -13.83 0.49
C VAL A 71 -0.02 -13.33 -0.48
N ARG A 72 -1.29 -13.55 -0.14
CA ARG A 72 -2.44 -13.00 -0.88
C ARG A 72 -3.25 -12.11 0.01
N LEU A 73 -3.62 -10.97 -0.51
CA LEU A 73 -4.56 -10.04 0.10
C LEU A 73 -5.64 -9.72 -0.93
N HIS A 74 -6.90 -9.85 -0.51
CA HIS A 74 -8.05 -9.42 -1.30
C HIS A 74 -8.99 -8.60 -0.41
N GLU A 75 -9.45 -7.46 -0.94
CA GLU A 75 -10.39 -6.58 -0.28
C GLU A 75 -11.40 -6.06 -1.29
N GLU A 76 -12.68 -6.15 -0.95
CA GLU A 76 -13.78 -5.62 -1.76
C GLU A 76 -14.71 -4.80 -0.87
N ASP A 77 -15.05 -3.60 -1.29
CA ASP A 77 -16.06 -2.79 -0.61
C ASP A 77 -16.92 -1.97 -1.57
N GLU A 78 -18.16 -1.76 -1.17
CA GLU A 78 -19.08 -0.86 -1.83
C GLU A 78 -19.63 0.12 -0.81
N GLY A 79 -19.61 1.39 -1.13
CA GLY A 79 -20.08 2.43 -0.24
C GLY A 79 -20.77 3.56 -0.98
N ARG A 80 -21.75 4.16 -0.31
CA ARG A 80 -22.44 5.36 -0.79
C ARG A 80 -21.75 6.59 -0.21
N ILE A 81 -21.34 7.52 -1.09
CA ILE A 81 -20.73 8.79 -0.68
C ILE A 81 -21.80 9.86 -0.43
N ASN A 82 -22.86 9.85 -1.24
CA ASN A 82 -24.01 10.75 -1.13
C ASN A 82 -25.24 10.10 -1.76
N ALA A 83 -26.37 10.79 -1.79
CA ALA A 83 -27.65 10.26 -2.28
C ALA A 83 -27.57 9.65 -3.70
N THR A 84 -26.65 10.11 -4.53
CA THR A 84 -26.58 9.74 -5.95
C THR A 84 -25.26 9.06 -6.37
N THR A 85 -24.28 8.97 -5.47
CA THR A 85 -22.96 8.44 -5.81
C THR A 85 -22.64 7.20 -5.00
N VAL A 86 -22.39 6.11 -5.70
CA VAL A 86 -21.91 4.83 -5.14
C VAL A 86 -20.50 4.60 -5.66
N VAL A 87 -19.63 4.10 -4.80
CA VAL A 87 -18.26 3.70 -5.13
C VAL A 87 -18.06 2.26 -4.76
N PHE A 88 -17.64 1.47 -5.72
CA PHE A 88 -17.16 0.10 -5.54
C PHE A 88 -15.65 0.09 -5.68
N ARG A 89 -14.97 -0.66 -4.82
CA ARG A 89 -13.52 -0.88 -4.87
C ARG A 89 -13.23 -2.35 -4.72
N ASP A 90 -12.22 -2.79 -5.45
CA ASP A 90 -11.72 -4.14 -5.46
C ASP A 90 -10.19 -4.07 -5.52
N PHE A 91 -9.52 -4.75 -4.61
CA PHE A 91 -8.08 -4.76 -4.48
C PHE A 91 -7.58 -6.18 -4.29
N ASP A 92 -6.64 -6.58 -5.14
CA ASP A 92 -5.91 -7.84 -5.07
C ASP A 92 -4.41 -7.58 -4.98
N LEU A 93 -3.74 -8.28 -4.08
CA LEU A 93 -2.29 -8.32 -4.00
C LEU A 93 -1.82 -9.76 -3.84
N THR A 94 -0.85 -10.15 -4.64
CA THR A 94 -0.14 -11.43 -4.50
C THR A 94 1.35 -11.15 -4.52
N THR A 95 2.05 -11.62 -3.49
CA THR A 95 3.51 -11.60 -3.44
C THR A 95 4.02 -13.02 -3.30
N THR A 96 5.10 -13.35 -4.03
CA THR A 96 5.68 -14.68 -4.02
C THR A 96 7.20 -14.59 -3.91
N VAL A 97 7.77 -15.41 -3.05
CA VAL A 97 9.23 -15.57 -2.91
C VAL A 97 9.58 -17.04 -2.93
N ASP A 98 10.66 -17.37 -3.59
CA ASP A 98 11.25 -18.70 -3.59
C ASP A 98 12.29 -18.80 -2.47
N ALA A 99 12.21 -19.83 -1.63
CA ALA A 99 13.14 -20.00 -0.52
C ALA A 99 14.57 -20.35 -0.99
N ASP A 100 14.69 -20.97 -2.17
CA ASP A 100 15.99 -21.33 -2.75
C ASP A 100 16.64 -20.17 -3.50
N ASP A 101 15.82 -19.18 -3.94
CA ASP A 101 16.30 -18.00 -4.62
C ASP A 101 15.52 -16.75 -4.19
N PRO A 102 15.73 -16.27 -2.96
CA PRO A 102 15.00 -15.13 -2.41
C PRO A 102 15.35 -13.79 -3.11
N ALA A 103 16.36 -13.77 -3.97
CA ALA A 103 16.66 -12.62 -4.81
C ALA A 103 15.61 -12.42 -5.91
N HIS A 104 14.95 -13.49 -6.33
CA HIS A 104 13.88 -13.50 -7.32
C HIS A 104 12.53 -13.63 -6.63
N ALA A 105 11.91 -12.49 -6.39
CA ALA A 105 10.56 -12.40 -5.83
C ALA A 105 9.66 -11.64 -6.78
N THR A 106 8.36 -11.88 -6.70
CA THR A 106 7.37 -11.16 -7.50
C THR A 106 6.31 -10.55 -6.60
N ALA A 107 5.83 -9.37 -6.96
CA ALA A 107 4.64 -8.78 -6.37
C ALA A 107 3.74 -8.29 -7.50
N TYR A 108 2.49 -8.74 -7.47
CA TYR A 108 1.45 -8.29 -8.37
C TYR A 108 0.30 -7.69 -7.58
N GLY A 109 -0.06 -6.46 -7.88
CA GLY A 109 -1.21 -5.80 -7.30
C GLY A 109 -2.16 -5.30 -8.39
N ARG A 110 -3.46 -5.39 -8.14
CA ARG A 110 -4.50 -4.81 -8.98
C ARG A 110 -5.50 -4.07 -8.09
N HIS A 111 -5.85 -2.87 -8.50
CA HIS A 111 -6.88 -2.09 -7.85
C HIS A 111 -7.88 -1.57 -8.89
N SER A 112 -9.16 -1.75 -8.61
CA SER A 112 -10.26 -1.26 -9.41
C SER A 112 -11.15 -0.35 -8.57
N THR A 113 -11.50 0.80 -9.11
CA THR A 113 -12.48 1.71 -8.50
C THR A 113 -13.54 2.04 -9.54
N ILE A 114 -14.80 1.75 -9.20
CA ILE A 114 -15.95 2.09 -10.02
C ILE A 114 -16.78 3.15 -9.29
N ILE A 115 -17.01 4.28 -9.94
CA ILE A 115 -17.85 5.37 -9.42
C ILE A 115 -19.11 5.44 -10.26
N ARG A 116 -20.26 5.17 -9.64
CA ARG A 116 -21.57 5.22 -10.28
C ARG A 116 -22.33 6.45 -9.86
N ARG A 117 -22.82 7.20 -10.86
CA ARG A 117 -23.68 8.37 -10.70
C ARG A 117 -24.85 8.25 -11.70
N PRO A 118 -25.97 8.98 -11.52
CA PRO A 118 -27.01 9.03 -12.54
C PRO A 118 -26.44 9.42 -13.91
N GLY A 119 -26.61 8.54 -14.90
CA GLY A 119 -26.17 8.75 -16.27
C GLY A 119 -24.66 8.63 -16.53
N ALA A 120 -23.84 8.29 -15.53
CA ALA A 120 -22.40 8.14 -15.71
C ALA A 120 -21.79 7.07 -14.79
N GLU A 121 -20.99 6.20 -15.37
CA GLU A 121 -20.12 5.28 -14.66
C GLU A 121 -18.68 5.55 -15.08
N THR A 122 -17.79 5.68 -14.09
CA THR A 122 -16.35 5.85 -14.33
C THR A 122 -15.63 4.70 -13.67
N THR A 123 -14.75 4.02 -14.41
CA THR A 123 -13.92 2.93 -13.92
C THR A 123 -12.46 3.31 -14.04
N ALA A 124 -11.71 3.16 -12.97
CA ALA A 124 -10.26 3.26 -12.95
C ALA A 124 -9.68 1.91 -12.53
N ILE A 125 -8.84 1.33 -13.37
CA ILE A 125 -8.14 0.08 -13.10
C ILE A 125 -6.65 0.38 -13.12
N SER A 126 -5.95 0.05 -12.04
CA SER A 126 -4.50 0.08 -11.99
C SER A 126 -3.95 -1.29 -11.65
N SER A 127 -2.81 -1.64 -12.24
CA SER A 127 -2.06 -2.82 -11.85
C SER A 127 -0.58 -2.50 -11.76
N VAL A 128 0.11 -3.19 -10.87
CA VAL A 128 1.55 -3.12 -10.71
C VAL A 128 2.11 -4.53 -10.68
N LEU A 129 3.16 -4.75 -11.47
CA LEU A 129 4.01 -5.93 -11.39
C LEU A 129 5.41 -5.47 -10.99
N ILE A 130 5.93 -6.07 -9.94
CA ILE A 130 7.32 -5.89 -9.50
C ILE A 130 7.99 -7.25 -9.56
N GLU A 131 9.06 -7.34 -10.33
CA GLU A 131 9.91 -8.52 -10.43
C GLU A 131 11.28 -8.17 -9.85
N ALA A 132 11.63 -8.82 -8.75
CA ALA A 132 12.93 -8.66 -8.16
C ALA A 132 13.96 -9.54 -8.88
N ALA A 133 15.11 -8.99 -9.17
CA ALA A 133 16.29 -9.70 -9.64
C ALA A 133 17.45 -9.43 -8.68
N ALA A 134 18.60 -10.05 -8.88
CA ALA A 134 19.74 -9.92 -8.00
C ALA A 134 20.21 -8.46 -7.82
N THR A 135 20.11 -7.63 -8.86
CA THR A 135 20.63 -6.26 -8.87
C THR A 135 19.60 -5.17 -9.11
N HIS A 136 18.40 -5.52 -9.55
CA HIS A 136 17.36 -4.57 -9.91
C HIS A 136 15.97 -5.06 -9.53
N PHE A 137 15.06 -4.11 -9.41
CA PHE A 137 13.62 -4.34 -9.46
C PHE A 137 13.10 -3.87 -10.82
N HIS A 138 12.39 -4.74 -11.52
CA HIS A 138 11.67 -4.38 -12.75
C HIS A 138 10.23 -4.08 -12.36
N VAL A 139 9.79 -2.87 -12.65
CA VAL A 139 8.47 -2.37 -12.25
C VAL A 139 7.67 -2.05 -13.51
N THR A 140 6.51 -2.66 -13.64
CA THR A 140 5.53 -2.32 -14.68
C THR A 140 4.25 -1.88 -14.01
N ILE A 141 3.77 -0.68 -14.36
CA ILE A 141 2.51 -0.12 -13.87
C ILE A 141 1.61 0.13 -15.06
N ASN A 142 0.36 -0.31 -14.98
CA ASN A 142 -0.67 -0.02 -15.98
C ASN A 142 -1.80 0.76 -15.32
N LEU A 143 -2.35 1.70 -16.08
CA LEU A 143 -3.55 2.44 -15.73
C LEU A 143 -4.52 2.39 -16.90
N GLU A 144 -5.77 2.07 -16.62
CA GLU A 144 -6.87 2.14 -17.55
C GLU A 144 -8.03 2.95 -16.95
N LEU A 145 -8.54 3.90 -17.69
CA LEU A 145 -9.72 4.69 -17.33
C LEU A 145 -10.80 4.44 -18.37
N GLN A 146 -12.02 4.20 -17.88
CA GLN A 146 -13.21 4.00 -18.71
C GLN A 146 -14.31 4.95 -18.25
N VAL A 147 -15.14 5.37 -19.20
CA VAL A 147 -16.36 6.13 -18.95
C VAL A 147 -17.51 5.44 -19.68
N ASN A 148 -18.54 5.03 -18.94
CA ASN A 148 -19.69 4.27 -19.45
C ASN A 148 -19.26 3.01 -20.25
N GLY A 149 -18.24 2.30 -19.75
CA GLY A 149 -17.71 1.09 -20.39
C GLY A 149 -16.82 1.35 -21.62
N LEU A 150 -16.65 2.61 -22.06
CA LEU A 150 -15.77 2.97 -23.17
C LEU A 150 -14.41 3.40 -22.63
N GLN A 151 -13.35 2.86 -23.22
CA GLN A 151 -11.99 3.24 -22.88
C GLN A 151 -11.77 4.73 -23.14
N HIS A 152 -11.35 5.46 -22.10
CA HIS A 152 -11.08 6.88 -22.15
C HIS A 152 -9.58 7.18 -22.18
N HIS A 153 -8.79 6.44 -21.40
CA HIS A 153 -7.36 6.64 -21.29
C HIS A 153 -6.67 5.35 -20.85
N THR A 154 -5.47 5.11 -21.39
CA THR A 154 -4.57 4.08 -20.89
C THR A 154 -3.16 4.63 -20.81
N ARG A 155 -2.42 4.16 -19.83
CA ARG A 155 -1.01 4.49 -19.68
C ARG A 155 -0.24 3.35 -19.05
N GLN A 156 0.98 3.13 -19.54
CA GLN A 156 1.92 2.18 -18.96
C GLN A 156 3.21 2.90 -18.58
N TRP A 157 3.78 2.49 -17.47
CA TRP A 157 5.12 2.88 -17.04
C TRP A 157 5.94 1.62 -16.84
N VAL A 158 7.16 1.62 -17.33
CA VAL A 158 8.12 0.54 -17.14
C VAL A 158 9.41 1.17 -16.63
N GLN A 159 9.91 0.66 -15.51
CA GLN A 159 11.13 1.17 -14.89
C GLN A 159 11.96 0.04 -14.31
N SER A 160 13.27 0.17 -14.44
CA SER A 160 14.24 -0.66 -13.74
C SER A 160 14.90 0.18 -12.64
N VAL A 161 14.77 -0.28 -11.40
CA VAL A 161 15.28 0.42 -10.22
C VAL A 161 16.42 -0.40 -9.63
N PRO A 162 17.62 0.16 -9.45
CA PRO A 162 18.74 -0.55 -8.82
C PRO A 162 18.36 -1.01 -7.40
N ARG A 163 18.68 -2.26 -7.09
CA ARG A 163 18.53 -2.82 -5.75
C ARG A 163 19.76 -2.48 -4.93
N ILE A 164 19.65 -1.45 -4.11
CA ILE A 164 20.72 -1.06 -3.20
C ILE A 164 20.51 -1.87 -1.92
N LEU A 165 21.38 -2.83 -1.70
CA LEU A 165 21.45 -3.56 -0.43
C LEU A 165 22.28 -2.69 0.53
N LEU A 166 21.66 -2.23 1.60
CA LEU A 166 22.34 -1.55 2.71
C LEU A 166 22.96 -2.57 3.66
#